data_796d63d1b00d5704a5eac2d652669931
#
_entry.id   796d63d1b00d5704a5eac2d652669931
#
_cell.length_a   1.000
_cell.length_b   1.000
_cell.length_c   1.000
_cell.angle_alpha   90.00
_cell.angle_beta   90.00
_cell.angle_gamma   90.00
#
_symmetry.space_group_name_H-M   'P 1'
#
loop_
_entity.id
_entity.type
_entity.pdbx_description
1 polymer ?
#
loop_
_entity_poly.entity_id
_entity_poly.type
_entity_poly.pdbx_seq_one_letter_code
_entity_poly.pdbx_strand_id
1 'polypeptide(L)'
;WLAGATPFETSKDGETVTINLTGDKNVKTFTDFWQKMIDEDLIDTKTVGWTDDWNKGLDDGSIASLLTGAWMPYNLLSGAPNGDGKWRIAQMPTADGSETNSENGGSSLAIVKSDDKDKVAAAYKFMEYACHDAEGIKTRVDGGAFPADNDTLKSNDFLNMTSLTDSDGKAHEYFGGQKFNEELAKAAANVSTGYKFLPFEVYARGKFGDYAGDAYTGKTTLSDAVASWQKDLQDYAKQQGYQVK
;
A
#
# COMPACT_ATOMS: atom_id res chain seq x y z
N TRP A 1 10.11 4.16 3.86
CA TRP A 1 10.06 5.30 2.93
C TRP A 1 9.55 6.57 3.59
N LEU A 2 8.48 6.51 4.37
CA LEU A 2 7.98 7.67 5.13
C LEU A 2 9.04 8.34 6.02
N ALA A 3 9.94 7.55 6.58
CA ALA A 3 11.08 8.04 7.35
C ALA A 3 12.30 8.42 6.47
N GLY A 4 12.18 8.37 5.15
CA GLY A 4 13.25 8.64 4.20
C GLY A 4 14.26 7.50 4.03
N ALA A 5 13.92 6.27 4.41
CA ALA A 5 14.77 5.10 4.18
C ALA A 5 14.89 4.79 2.68
N THR A 6 16.10 4.45 2.24
CA THR A 6 16.38 4.00 0.87
C THR A 6 17.27 2.76 0.89
N PRO A 7 16.81 1.66 1.49
CA PRO A 7 17.65 0.49 1.74
C PRO A 7 17.97 -0.32 0.48
N PHE A 8 17.27 -0.06 -0.62
CA PHE A 8 17.37 -0.84 -1.85
C PHE A 8 17.83 0.01 -3.03
N GLU A 9 18.72 -0.53 -3.82
CA GLU A 9 19.14 0.05 -5.09
C GLU A 9 19.51 -1.05 -6.08
N THR A 10 19.23 -0.82 -7.36
CA THR A 10 19.70 -1.66 -8.45
C THR A 10 20.58 -0.82 -9.37
N SER A 11 21.75 -1.35 -9.73
CA SER A 11 22.67 -0.68 -10.66
C SER A 11 22.03 -0.46 -12.04
N LYS A 12 22.54 0.49 -12.80
CA LYS A 12 21.97 0.85 -14.12
C LYS A 12 22.02 -0.28 -15.15
N ASP A 13 23.01 -1.19 -15.02
CA ASP A 13 23.13 -2.39 -15.84
C ASP A 13 22.22 -3.54 -15.38
N GLY A 14 21.59 -3.39 -14.20
CA GLY A 14 20.71 -4.40 -13.62
C GLY A 14 21.43 -5.60 -12.99
N GLU A 15 22.77 -5.59 -12.89
CA GLU A 15 23.53 -6.75 -12.44
C GLU A 15 23.83 -6.75 -10.93
N THR A 16 23.86 -5.55 -10.31
CA THR A 16 24.16 -5.39 -8.89
C THR A 16 22.97 -4.86 -8.12
N VAL A 17 22.65 -5.46 -6.99
CA VAL A 17 21.67 -4.96 -6.05
C VAL A 17 22.34 -4.56 -4.73
N THR A 18 21.92 -3.44 -4.17
CA THR A 18 22.26 -3.02 -2.82
C THR A 18 21.10 -3.30 -1.89
N ILE A 19 21.37 -3.96 -0.76
CA ILE A 19 20.39 -4.31 0.27
C ILE A 19 20.98 -3.90 1.61
N ASN A 20 20.60 -2.73 2.11
CA ASN A 20 21.17 -2.11 3.30
C ASN A 20 20.07 -1.74 4.31
N LEU A 21 19.38 -2.72 4.86
CA LEU A 21 18.35 -2.52 5.87
C LEU A 21 18.96 -2.19 7.23
N THR A 22 20.02 -2.91 7.62
CA THR A 22 20.64 -2.76 8.94
C THR A 22 21.55 -1.54 9.09
N GLY A 23 22.10 -1.03 7.98
CA GLY A 23 22.96 0.16 7.98
C GLY A 23 22.22 1.48 7.76
N ASP A 24 20.94 1.43 7.35
CA ASP A 24 20.13 2.63 7.12
C ASP A 24 19.54 3.13 8.44
N LYS A 25 19.90 4.37 8.84
CA LYS A 25 19.42 4.99 10.09
C LYS A 25 17.89 5.15 10.12
N ASN A 26 17.25 5.33 8.99
CA ASN A 26 15.81 5.52 8.90
C ASN A 26 15.06 4.19 9.02
N VAL A 27 15.68 3.08 8.59
CA VAL A 27 15.21 1.72 8.91
C VAL A 27 15.30 1.48 10.42
N LYS A 28 16.39 1.93 11.07
CA LYS A 28 16.48 1.84 12.52
C LYS A 28 15.37 2.64 13.21
N THR A 29 15.08 3.85 12.75
CA THR A 29 13.95 4.64 13.28
C THR A 29 12.63 3.88 13.18
N PHE A 30 12.39 3.22 12.05
CA PHE A 30 11.22 2.37 11.85
C PHE A 30 11.18 1.21 12.85
N THR A 31 12.28 0.45 12.98
CA THR A 31 12.31 -0.71 13.87
C THR A 31 12.17 -0.31 15.34
N ASP A 32 12.81 0.78 15.77
CA ASP A 32 12.70 1.27 17.16
C ASP A 32 11.26 1.71 17.48
N PHE A 33 10.61 2.44 16.57
CA PHE A 33 9.24 2.90 16.76
C PHE A 33 8.25 1.73 16.85
N TRP A 34 8.28 0.82 15.87
CA TRP A 34 7.34 -0.29 15.86
C TRP A 34 7.62 -1.32 16.93
N GLN A 35 8.89 -1.53 17.33
CA GLN A 35 9.21 -2.37 18.49
C GLN A 35 8.56 -1.82 19.75
N LYS A 36 8.64 -0.51 19.99
CA LYS A 36 7.97 0.12 21.11
C LYS A 36 6.45 -0.09 21.08
N MET A 37 5.82 0.04 19.91
CA MET A 37 4.38 -0.20 19.74
C MET A 37 4.00 -1.65 20.09
N ILE A 38 4.88 -2.61 19.76
CA ILE A 38 4.71 -4.03 20.10
C ILE A 38 4.87 -4.23 21.62
N ASP A 39 5.95 -3.73 22.20
CA ASP A 39 6.32 -3.95 23.59
C ASP A 39 5.30 -3.34 24.57
N GLU A 40 4.69 -2.22 24.18
CA GLU A 40 3.67 -1.51 24.96
C GLU A 40 2.22 -1.97 24.66
N ASP A 41 2.04 -3.02 23.82
CA ASP A 41 0.73 -3.57 23.40
C ASP A 41 -0.20 -2.49 22.80
N LEU A 42 0.36 -1.57 22.01
CA LEU A 42 -0.35 -0.45 21.38
C LEU A 42 -0.88 -0.77 19.97
N ILE A 43 -0.53 -1.93 19.43
CA ILE A 43 -0.99 -2.42 18.12
C ILE A 43 -1.46 -3.86 18.25
N ASP A 44 -2.41 -4.23 17.41
CA ASP A 44 -2.82 -5.63 17.27
C ASP A 44 -1.77 -6.43 16.50
N THR A 45 -1.08 -7.33 17.22
CA THR A 45 -0.08 -8.25 16.66
C THR A 45 -0.60 -9.67 16.45
N LYS A 46 -1.89 -9.92 16.73
CA LYS A 46 -2.47 -11.27 16.78
C LYS A 46 -3.38 -11.54 15.58
N THR A 47 -4.09 -10.51 15.11
CA THR A 47 -5.04 -10.67 14.02
C THR A 47 -4.32 -10.59 12.67
N VAL A 48 -4.42 -11.64 11.88
CA VAL A 48 -3.83 -11.69 10.55
C VAL A 48 -4.69 -10.87 9.58
N GLY A 49 -4.09 -9.91 8.89
CA GLY A 49 -4.76 -9.08 7.90
C GLY A 49 -5.43 -9.91 6.79
N TRP A 50 -6.58 -9.41 6.28
CA TRP A 50 -7.36 -10.04 5.19
C TRP A 50 -8.02 -11.37 5.57
N THR A 51 -8.20 -11.65 6.85
CA THR A 51 -9.00 -12.76 7.36
C THR A 51 -10.39 -12.30 7.80
N ASP A 52 -11.29 -13.25 8.04
CA ASP A 52 -12.62 -12.94 8.57
C ASP A 52 -12.55 -12.28 9.96
N ASP A 53 -11.59 -12.69 10.79
CA ASP A 53 -11.36 -12.08 12.12
C ASP A 53 -10.90 -10.63 11.99
N TRP A 54 -10.06 -10.33 11.00
CA TRP A 54 -9.63 -8.96 10.73
C TRP A 54 -10.79 -8.09 10.22
N ASN A 55 -11.57 -8.58 9.27
CA ASN A 55 -12.78 -7.88 8.79
C ASN A 55 -13.76 -7.62 9.93
N LYS A 56 -13.99 -8.63 10.78
CA LYS A 56 -14.82 -8.47 11.97
C LYS A 56 -14.28 -7.41 12.92
N GLY A 57 -12.96 -7.38 13.15
CA GLY A 57 -12.34 -6.36 14.00
C GLY A 57 -12.52 -4.94 13.47
N LEU A 58 -12.46 -4.75 12.14
CA LEU A 58 -12.76 -3.47 11.49
C LEU A 58 -14.24 -3.11 11.61
N ASP A 59 -15.12 -4.11 11.52
CA ASP A 59 -16.57 -3.95 11.51
C ASP A 59 -17.15 -3.63 12.90
N ASP A 60 -16.64 -4.25 13.95
CA ASP A 60 -17.08 -4.03 15.34
C ASP A 60 -16.29 -2.92 16.05
N GLY A 61 -15.20 -2.42 15.44
CA GLY A 61 -14.37 -1.34 15.96
C GLY A 61 -13.31 -1.77 16.95
N SER A 62 -13.07 -3.08 17.16
CA SER A 62 -11.93 -3.56 17.96
C SER A 62 -10.60 -3.23 17.26
N ILE A 63 -10.58 -3.13 15.93
CA ILE A 63 -9.52 -2.50 15.15
C ILE A 63 -10.02 -1.10 14.75
N ALA A 64 -9.62 -0.09 15.51
CA ALA A 64 -10.13 1.29 15.39
C ALA A 64 -9.31 2.17 14.43
N SER A 65 -8.14 1.74 13.99
CA SER A 65 -7.31 2.48 13.05
C SER A 65 -6.54 1.53 12.12
N LEU A 66 -6.29 2.01 10.91
CA LEU A 66 -5.63 1.23 9.87
C LEU A 66 -4.69 2.13 9.07
N LEU A 67 -3.42 1.73 8.96
CA LEU A 67 -2.44 2.37 8.08
C LEU A 67 -2.44 1.63 6.74
N THR A 68 -2.96 2.27 5.69
CA THR A 68 -3.23 1.58 4.43
C THR A 68 -3.14 2.52 3.22
N GLY A 69 -3.37 2.01 2.02
CA GLY A 69 -3.37 2.78 0.78
C GLY A 69 -4.76 3.32 0.40
N ALA A 70 -4.76 4.23 -0.55
CA ALA A 70 -5.97 4.91 -1.08
C ALA A 70 -6.97 3.95 -1.77
N TRP A 71 -6.61 2.71 -1.98
CA TRP A 71 -7.48 1.63 -2.51
C TRP A 71 -8.37 0.98 -1.42
N MET A 72 -8.16 1.31 -0.13
CA MET A 72 -8.85 0.67 0.99
C MET A 72 -10.33 1.08 1.17
N PRO A 73 -10.82 2.26 0.77
CA PRO A 73 -12.20 2.67 1.03
C PRO A 73 -13.26 1.66 0.64
N TYR A 74 -13.18 1.08 -0.56
CA TYR A 74 -14.15 0.07 -0.99
C TYR A 74 -14.03 -1.26 -0.21
N ASN A 75 -12.81 -1.64 0.16
CA ASN A 75 -12.60 -2.85 0.97
C ASN A 75 -13.21 -2.70 2.38
N LEU A 76 -13.18 -1.50 2.95
CA LEU A 76 -13.88 -1.20 4.21
C LEU A 76 -15.38 -1.30 4.04
N LEU A 77 -15.95 -0.68 3.00
CA LEU A 77 -17.38 -0.75 2.73
C LEU A 77 -17.87 -2.20 2.58
N SER A 78 -17.12 -3.05 1.88
CA SER A 78 -17.51 -4.44 1.62
C SER A 78 -17.20 -5.39 2.79
N GLY A 79 -16.08 -5.19 3.49
CA GLY A 79 -15.59 -6.08 4.56
C GLY A 79 -16.04 -5.69 5.96
N ALA A 80 -16.45 -4.44 6.18
CA ALA A 80 -16.83 -3.89 7.48
C ALA A 80 -18.09 -3.00 7.38
N PRO A 81 -19.24 -3.54 6.94
CA PRO A 81 -20.44 -2.75 6.64
C PRO A 81 -21.04 -2.04 7.86
N ASN A 82 -20.90 -2.56 9.08
CA ASN A 82 -21.37 -1.91 10.31
C ASN A 82 -20.49 -0.71 10.72
N GLY A 83 -19.34 -0.50 10.04
CA GLY A 83 -18.51 0.68 10.14
C GLY A 83 -19.05 1.90 9.39
N ASP A 84 -20.16 1.76 8.66
CA ASP A 84 -20.79 2.84 7.89
C ASP A 84 -21.03 4.09 8.76
N GLY A 85 -20.52 5.23 8.30
CA GLY A 85 -20.59 6.52 8.99
C GLY A 85 -19.56 6.73 10.12
N LYS A 86 -18.84 5.70 10.54
CA LYS A 86 -17.92 5.74 11.72
C LYS A 86 -16.47 6.01 11.36
N TRP A 87 -16.01 5.58 10.19
CA TRP A 87 -14.64 5.75 9.74
C TRP A 87 -14.35 7.17 9.25
N ARG A 88 -13.10 7.56 9.33
CA ARG A 88 -12.57 8.81 8.75
C ARG A 88 -11.22 8.54 8.10
N ILE A 89 -10.92 9.30 7.05
CA ILE A 89 -9.60 9.29 6.42
C ILE A 89 -8.81 10.48 6.93
N ALA A 90 -7.56 10.26 7.26
CA ALA A 90 -6.61 11.28 7.69
C ALA A 90 -5.26 11.06 7.02
N GLN A 91 -4.43 12.10 7.00
CA GLN A 91 -3.06 11.99 6.54
C GLN A 91 -2.26 11.01 7.41
N MET A 92 -1.35 10.27 6.80
CA MET A 92 -0.41 9.41 7.50
C MET A 92 0.43 10.23 8.48
N PRO A 93 0.50 9.88 9.76
CA PRO A 93 1.41 10.54 10.69
C PRO A 93 2.87 10.25 10.32
N THR A 94 3.72 11.26 10.39
CA THR A 94 5.16 11.16 10.14
C THR A 94 5.94 11.50 11.41
N ALA A 95 7.13 10.91 11.57
CA ALA A 95 7.96 11.08 12.77
C ALA A 95 8.46 12.52 12.97
N ASP A 96 8.58 13.27 11.87
CA ASP A 96 9.09 14.66 11.83
C ASP A 96 7.99 15.71 11.64
N GLY A 97 6.73 15.29 11.55
CA GLY A 97 5.59 16.17 11.30
C GLY A 97 5.51 16.69 9.85
N SER A 98 6.32 16.15 8.93
CA SER A 98 6.21 16.49 7.51
C SER A 98 4.92 15.95 6.90
N GLU A 99 4.53 16.49 5.75
CA GLU A 99 3.40 15.96 4.97
C GLU A 99 3.83 14.86 3.97
N THR A 100 5.07 14.36 4.07
CA THR A 100 5.58 13.30 3.19
C THR A 100 4.70 12.07 3.28
N ASN A 101 4.39 11.50 2.12
CA ASN A 101 3.64 10.25 2.02
C ASN A 101 4.43 9.20 1.24
N SER A 102 3.93 7.99 1.21
CA SER A 102 4.54 6.86 0.52
C SER A 102 3.50 6.10 -0.29
N GLU A 103 3.92 5.52 -1.39
CA GLU A 103 3.10 4.56 -2.11
C GLU A 103 2.88 3.29 -1.27
N ASN A 104 1.67 2.77 -1.29
CA ASN A 104 1.33 1.48 -0.73
C ASN A 104 0.55 0.65 -1.75
N GLY A 105 1.29 -0.02 -2.61
CA GLY A 105 0.73 -0.83 -3.68
C GLY A 105 0.20 0.01 -4.85
N GLY A 106 -0.86 -0.47 -5.44
CA GLY A 106 -1.43 0.03 -6.68
C GLY A 106 -1.62 -1.12 -7.66
N SER A 107 -2.28 -0.83 -8.76
CA SER A 107 -2.56 -1.85 -9.78
C SER A 107 -2.27 -1.32 -11.17
N SER A 108 -1.86 -2.20 -12.05
CA SER A 108 -1.67 -1.90 -13.47
C SER A 108 -2.31 -2.99 -14.32
N LEU A 109 -2.68 -2.63 -15.54
CA LEU A 109 -3.05 -3.58 -16.57
C LEU A 109 -1.85 -3.84 -17.46
N ALA A 110 -1.68 -5.08 -17.92
CA ALA A 110 -0.63 -5.46 -18.84
C ALA A 110 -1.20 -6.32 -19.98
N ILE A 111 -0.67 -6.14 -21.17
CA ILE A 111 -0.99 -6.99 -22.32
C ILE A 111 0.01 -8.13 -22.38
N VAL A 112 -0.49 -9.35 -22.31
CA VAL A 112 0.34 -10.53 -22.49
C VAL A 112 0.80 -10.59 -23.96
N LYS A 113 2.09 -10.90 -24.20
CA LYS A 113 2.63 -11.05 -25.54
C LYS A 113 1.82 -12.06 -26.35
N SER A 114 1.39 -11.67 -27.54
CA SER A 114 0.64 -12.49 -28.46
C SER A 114 1.04 -12.17 -29.90
N ASP A 115 1.05 -13.18 -30.75
CA ASP A 115 1.24 -13.02 -32.19
C ASP A 115 -0.06 -12.58 -32.93
N ASP A 116 -1.19 -12.67 -32.24
CA ASP A 116 -2.49 -12.20 -32.72
C ASP A 116 -2.63 -10.68 -32.51
N LYS A 117 -2.39 -9.94 -33.59
CA LYS A 117 -2.41 -8.46 -33.57
C LYS A 117 -3.80 -7.90 -33.24
N ASP A 118 -4.87 -8.59 -33.61
CA ASP A 118 -6.23 -8.13 -33.38
C ASP A 118 -6.58 -8.24 -31.89
N LYS A 119 -6.14 -9.33 -31.23
CA LYS A 119 -6.27 -9.47 -29.76
C LYS A 119 -5.47 -8.40 -29.02
N VAL A 120 -4.24 -8.13 -29.45
CA VAL A 120 -3.41 -7.07 -28.85
C VAL A 120 -4.08 -5.71 -29.01
N ALA A 121 -4.60 -5.40 -30.20
CA ALA A 121 -5.30 -4.14 -30.45
C ALA A 121 -6.59 -4.00 -29.63
N ALA A 122 -7.37 -5.08 -29.49
CA ALA A 122 -8.58 -5.09 -28.66
C ALA A 122 -8.24 -4.92 -27.17
N ALA A 123 -7.21 -5.61 -26.67
CA ALA A 123 -6.73 -5.46 -25.30
C ALA A 123 -6.26 -4.03 -25.01
N TYR A 124 -5.54 -3.40 -25.94
CA TYR A 124 -5.09 -2.01 -25.82
C TYR A 124 -6.30 -1.04 -25.71
N LYS A 125 -7.30 -1.20 -26.57
CA LYS A 125 -8.52 -0.38 -26.51
C LYS A 125 -9.26 -0.53 -25.19
N PHE A 126 -9.30 -1.75 -24.65
CA PHE A 126 -9.89 -1.98 -23.32
C PHE A 126 -9.09 -1.25 -22.23
N MET A 127 -7.76 -1.32 -22.27
CA MET A 127 -6.91 -0.60 -21.30
C MET A 127 -7.06 0.91 -21.42
N GLU A 128 -7.12 1.44 -22.64
CA GLU A 128 -7.36 2.85 -22.92
C GLU A 128 -8.70 3.29 -22.31
N TYR A 129 -9.79 2.58 -22.61
CA TYR A 129 -11.09 2.84 -22.01
C TYR A 129 -11.03 2.77 -20.47
N ALA A 130 -10.52 1.67 -19.91
CA ALA A 130 -10.54 1.45 -18.47
C ALA A 130 -9.66 2.44 -17.67
N CYS A 131 -8.55 2.92 -18.25
CA CYS A 131 -7.55 3.70 -17.51
C CYS A 131 -7.48 5.18 -17.94
N HIS A 132 -8.00 5.53 -19.09
CA HIS A 132 -7.80 6.86 -19.67
C HIS A 132 -9.08 7.53 -20.19
N ASP A 133 -10.10 6.76 -20.52
CA ASP A 133 -11.40 7.31 -20.92
C ASP A 133 -12.17 7.81 -19.69
N ALA A 134 -12.82 8.97 -19.82
CA ALA A 134 -13.51 9.60 -18.71
C ALA A 134 -14.64 8.73 -18.12
N GLU A 135 -15.37 7.97 -18.95
CA GLU A 135 -16.43 7.07 -18.51
C GLU A 135 -15.86 5.85 -17.78
N GLY A 136 -14.79 5.26 -18.30
CA GLY A 136 -14.10 4.14 -17.67
C GLY A 136 -13.46 4.53 -16.34
N ILE A 137 -12.82 5.69 -16.26
CA ILE A 137 -12.28 6.23 -15.01
C ILE A 137 -13.42 6.47 -14.01
N LYS A 138 -14.51 7.14 -14.42
CA LYS A 138 -15.64 7.42 -13.56
C LYS A 138 -16.26 6.14 -12.99
N THR A 139 -16.48 5.12 -13.82
CA THR A 139 -17.03 3.83 -13.39
C THR A 139 -16.19 3.20 -12.28
N ARG A 140 -14.86 3.27 -12.39
CA ARG A 140 -13.96 2.72 -11.37
C ARG A 140 -13.91 3.58 -10.10
N VAL A 141 -13.94 4.91 -10.25
CA VAL A 141 -13.95 5.85 -9.11
C VAL A 141 -15.25 5.72 -8.31
N ASP A 142 -16.39 5.61 -8.96
CA ASP A 142 -17.69 5.39 -8.29
C ASP A 142 -17.68 4.07 -7.47
N GLY A 143 -16.96 3.05 -7.95
CA GLY A 143 -16.70 1.79 -7.23
C GLY A 143 -15.57 1.86 -6.19
N GLY A 144 -15.06 3.05 -5.87
CA GLY A 144 -14.04 3.27 -4.83
C GLY A 144 -12.60 3.04 -5.25
N ALA A 145 -12.31 2.91 -6.55
CA ALA A 145 -10.94 2.87 -7.03
C ALA A 145 -10.29 4.26 -6.97
N PHE A 146 -9.02 4.30 -6.57
CA PHE A 146 -8.23 5.52 -6.61
C PHE A 146 -7.61 5.67 -8.01
N PRO A 147 -7.89 6.76 -8.76
CA PRO A 147 -7.42 6.92 -10.13
C PRO A 147 -5.94 7.31 -10.19
N ALA A 148 -5.24 6.88 -11.25
CA ALA A 148 -3.90 7.37 -11.58
C ALA A 148 -3.93 8.66 -12.43
N ASP A 149 -5.11 9.03 -12.93
CA ASP A 149 -5.31 10.19 -13.77
C ASP A 149 -5.28 11.50 -12.98
N ASN A 150 -4.32 12.37 -13.30
CA ASN A 150 -4.12 13.63 -12.59
C ASN A 150 -5.24 14.65 -12.77
N ASP A 151 -5.98 14.60 -13.88
CA ASP A 151 -7.08 15.51 -14.12
C ASP A 151 -8.28 15.13 -13.27
N THR A 152 -8.54 13.82 -13.15
CA THR A 152 -9.55 13.30 -12.21
C THR A 152 -9.22 13.64 -10.77
N LEU A 153 -7.97 13.45 -10.33
CA LEU A 153 -7.53 13.76 -8.95
C LEU A 153 -7.74 15.23 -8.55
N LYS A 154 -7.83 16.13 -9.53
CA LYS A 154 -8.04 17.58 -9.31
C LYS A 154 -9.46 18.02 -9.61
N SER A 155 -10.31 17.13 -10.11
CA SER A 155 -11.67 17.47 -10.49
C SER A 155 -12.57 17.71 -9.26
N ASN A 156 -13.48 18.68 -9.38
CA ASN A 156 -14.42 18.95 -8.32
C ASN A 156 -15.33 17.76 -8.00
N ASP A 157 -15.70 16.98 -9.02
CA ASP A 157 -16.56 15.81 -8.84
C ASP A 157 -15.87 14.75 -7.97
N PHE A 158 -14.59 14.49 -8.20
CA PHE A 158 -13.80 13.58 -7.38
C PHE A 158 -13.58 14.10 -5.96
N LEU A 159 -13.12 15.35 -5.84
CA LEU A 159 -12.78 15.96 -4.54
C LEU A 159 -13.99 16.13 -3.62
N ASN A 160 -15.17 16.38 -4.18
CA ASN A 160 -16.39 16.59 -3.40
C ASN A 160 -17.16 15.29 -3.08
N MET A 161 -16.68 14.13 -3.48
CA MET A 161 -17.33 12.85 -3.14
C MET A 161 -17.39 12.65 -1.62
N THR A 162 -18.60 12.33 -1.13
CA THR A 162 -18.86 12.01 0.28
C THR A 162 -19.38 10.60 0.47
N SER A 163 -19.68 9.89 -0.62
CA SER A 163 -20.24 8.54 -0.60
C SER A 163 -19.48 7.59 -1.52
N LEU A 164 -19.54 6.32 -1.18
CA LEU A 164 -19.11 5.18 -2.01
C LEU A 164 -20.34 4.43 -2.49
N THR A 165 -20.26 3.79 -3.64
CA THR A 165 -21.33 2.96 -4.19
C THR A 165 -20.98 1.49 -4.02
N ASP A 166 -21.87 0.70 -3.42
CA ASP A 166 -21.69 -0.74 -3.26
C ASP A 166 -22.00 -1.52 -4.57
N SER A 167 -21.83 -2.84 -4.53
CA SER A 167 -22.08 -3.72 -5.68
C SER A 167 -23.54 -3.70 -6.17
N ASP A 168 -24.48 -3.31 -5.33
CA ASP A 168 -25.92 -3.23 -5.64
C ASP A 168 -26.31 -1.84 -6.14
N GLY A 169 -25.36 -0.93 -6.28
CA GLY A 169 -25.55 0.43 -6.75
C GLY A 169 -26.07 1.39 -5.68
N LYS A 170 -26.06 1.00 -4.41
CA LYS A 170 -26.48 1.86 -3.29
C LYS A 170 -25.34 2.73 -2.80
N ALA A 171 -25.61 4.00 -2.58
CA ALA A 171 -24.65 4.95 -2.03
C ALA A 171 -24.61 4.90 -0.50
N HIS A 172 -23.39 4.99 0.06
CA HIS A 172 -23.09 4.96 1.49
C HIS A 172 -22.18 6.11 1.87
N GLU A 173 -22.56 6.94 2.81
CA GLU A 173 -21.68 7.95 3.42
C GLU A 173 -20.73 7.28 4.44
N TYR A 174 -20.01 6.27 3.98
CA TYR A 174 -19.19 5.39 4.82
C TYR A 174 -18.22 6.15 5.73
N PHE A 175 -17.73 7.29 5.26
CA PHE A 175 -16.86 8.19 6.01
C PHE A 175 -17.63 9.36 6.67
N GLY A 176 -18.94 9.19 6.94
CA GLY A 176 -19.77 10.14 7.68
C GLY A 176 -19.86 11.50 7.01
N GLY A 177 -20.01 11.55 5.71
CA GLY A 177 -20.11 12.78 4.93
C GLY A 177 -18.78 13.52 4.72
N GLN A 178 -17.64 12.91 5.12
CA GLN A 178 -16.32 13.48 4.83
C GLN A 178 -16.06 13.49 3.32
N LYS A 179 -15.49 14.57 2.80
CA LYS A 179 -14.90 14.62 1.46
C LYS A 179 -13.57 13.84 1.44
N PHE A 180 -13.67 12.54 1.57
CA PHE A 180 -12.51 11.67 1.82
C PHE A 180 -11.48 11.70 0.69
N ASN A 181 -11.90 11.98 -0.54
CA ASN A 181 -10.99 12.12 -1.67
C ASN A 181 -10.13 13.38 -1.63
N GLU A 182 -10.50 14.44 -0.90
CA GLU A 182 -9.61 15.59 -0.66
C GLU A 182 -8.36 15.12 0.12
N GLU A 183 -8.54 14.31 1.16
CA GLU A 183 -7.42 13.74 1.93
C GLU A 183 -6.58 12.77 1.10
N LEU A 184 -7.21 11.92 0.30
CA LEU A 184 -6.48 10.98 -0.56
C LEU A 184 -5.70 11.69 -1.67
N ALA A 185 -6.27 12.72 -2.29
CA ALA A 185 -5.59 13.52 -3.31
C ALA A 185 -4.40 14.30 -2.71
N LYS A 186 -4.55 14.85 -1.49
CA LYS A 186 -3.46 15.48 -0.75
C LYS A 186 -2.34 14.48 -0.46
N ALA A 187 -2.67 13.28 -0.01
CA ALA A 187 -1.70 12.21 0.21
C ALA A 187 -0.94 11.86 -1.07
N ALA A 188 -1.65 11.71 -2.20
CA ALA A 188 -1.04 11.40 -3.50
C ALA A 188 -0.07 12.49 -3.98
N ALA A 189 -0.40 13.77 -3.74
CA ALA A 189 0.46 14.89 -4.12
C ALA A 189 1.79 14.93 -3.33
N ASN A 190 1.83 14.31 -2.17
CA ASN A 190 2.97 14.31 -1.25
C ASN A 190 3.76 12.99 -1.25
N VAL A 191 3.46 12.07 -2.19
CA VAL A 191 4.19 10.79 -2.29
C VAL A 191 5.64 11.04 -2.64
N SER A 192 6.55 10.50 -1.82
CA SER A 192 7.99 10.48 -2.12
C SER A 192 8.27 9.53 -3.28
N THR A 193 8.98 10.01 -4.30
CA THR A 193 9.36 9.23 -5.49
C THR A 193 10.79 8.71 -5.43
N GLY A 194 11.51 8.93 -4.31
CA GLY A 194 12.93 8.58 -4.16
C GLY A 194 13.20 7.11 -3.83
N TYR A 195 12.19 6.32 -3.50
CA TYR A 195 12.36 4.92 -3.17
C TYR A 195 12.63 4.04 -4.40
N LYS A 196 13.24 2.89 -4.15
CA LYS A 196 13.56 1.89 -5.17
C LYS A 196 13.03 0.53 -4.75
N PHE A 197 12.52 -0.22 -5.73
CA PHE A 197 12.19 -1.63 -5.56
C PHE A 197 13.38 -2.52 -5.93
N LEU A 198 13.43 -3.71 -5.33
CA LEU A 198 14.31 -4.78 -5.80
C LEU A 198 13.72 -5.43 -7.06
N PRO A 199 14.54 -5.97 -7.98
CA PRO A 199 14.03 -6.71 -9.15
C PRO A 199 13.17 -7.92 -8.76
N PHE A 200 13.29 -8.40 -7.53
CA PHE A 200 12.53 -9.49 -6.92
C PHE A 200 11.66 -9.01 -5.74
N GLU A 201 11.05 -7.84 -5.87
CA GLU A 201 10.26 -7.21 -4.80
C GLU A 201 9.11 -8.10 -4.29
N VAL A 202 8.49 -8.90 -5.17
CA VAL A 202 7.44 -9.85 -4.77
C VAL A 202 7.95 -10.85 -3.74
N TYR A 203 9.16 -11.37 -3.95
CA TYR A 203 9.82 -12.25 -2.97
C TYR A 203 10.12 -11.48 -1.67
N ALA A 204 10.73 -10.31 -1.79
CA ALA A 204 11.12 -9.50 -0.63
C ALA A 204 9.91 -9.20 0.27
N ARG A 205 8.82 -8.70 -0.29
CA ARG A 205 7.59 -8.40 0.45
C ARG A 205 6.93 -9.65 1.04
N GLY A 206 6.87 -10.73 0.26
CA GLY A 206 6.31 -12.00 0.72
C GLY A 206 7.04 -12.59 1.92
N LYS A 207 8.37 -12.37 1.99
CA LYS A 207 9.21 -12.89 3.07
C LYS A 207 9.21 -12.04 4.34
N PHE A 208 8.88 -10.77 4.26
CA PHE A 208 8.89 -9.90 5.44
C PHE A 208 8.05 -10.45 6.60
N GLY A 209 6.84 -10.93 6.33
CA GLY A 209 5.94 -11.49 7.34
C GLY A 209 6.50 -12.73 8.04
N ASP A 210 7.28 -13.56 7.34
CA ASP A 210 7.91 -14.76 7.91
C ASP A 210 8.91 -14.40 9.03
N TYR A 211 9.62 -13.26 8.88
CA TYR A 211 10.59 -12.78 9.88
C TYR A 211 9.94 -11.90 10.93
N ALA A 212 9.10 -10.95 10.54
CA ALA A 212 8.45 -10.02 11.45
C ALA A 212 7.46 -10.71 12.40
N GLY A 213 6.87 -11.84 11.99
CA GLY A 213 5.96 -12.64 12.82
C GLY A 213 6.57 -13.13 14.14
N ASP A 214 7.86 -13.43 14.14
CA ASP A 214 8.57 -13.79 15.38
C ASP A 214 8.77 -12.58 16.31
N ALA A 215 8.94 -11.38 15.77
CA ALA A 215 8.97 -10.15 16.57
C ALA A 215 7.58 -9.83 17.15
N TYR A 216 6.50 -10.01 16.38
CA TYR A 216 5.12 -9.81 16.86
C TYR A 216 4.73 -10.74 18.02
N THR A 217 5.36 -11.91 18.08
CA THR A 217 5.14 -12.90 19.16
C THR A 217 6.16 -12.81 20.30
N GLY A 218 7.08 -11.84 20.26
CA GLY A 218 8.09 -11.61 21.29
C GLY A 218 9.24 -12.62 21.30
N LYS A 219 9.40 -13.42 20.23
CA LYS A 219 10.50 -14.39 20.14
C LYS A 219 11.83 -13.75 19.74
N THR A 220 11.79 -12.60 19.06
CA THR A 220 12.95 -11.83 18.65
C THR A 220 12.60 -10.34 18.65
N THR A 221 13.60 -9.47 18.45
CA THR A 221 13.32 -8.05 18.21
C THR A 221 13.01 -7.79 16.73
N LEU A 222 12.27 -6.71 16.44
CA LEU A 222 12.00 -6.31 15.06
C LEU A 222 13.31 -5.97 14.31
N SER A 223 14.32 -5.44 15.02
CA SER A 223 15.65 -5.17 14.45
C SER A 223 16.35 -6.46 14.02
N ASP A 224 16.32 -7.50 14.85
CA ASP A 224 16.94 -8.80 14.52
C ASP A 224 16.15 -9.53 13.41
N ALA A 225 14.82 -9.40 13.41
CA ALA A 225 13.97 -9.89 12.34
C ALA A 225 14.33 -9.25 10.99
N VAL A 226 14.51 -7.92 10.95
CA VAL A 226 14.94 -7.17 9.76
C VAL A 226 16.34 -7.55 9.33
N ALA A 227 17.27 -7.81 10.27
CA ALA A 227 18.62 -8.28 9.95
C ALA A 227 18.59 -9.68 9.31
N SER A 228 17.76 -10.57 9.82
CA SER A 228 17.56 -11.91 9.27
C SER A 228 16.93 -11.86 7.88
N TRP A 229 15.92 -10.99 7.69
CA TRP A 229 15.30 -10.74 6.40
C TRP A 229 16.31 -10.16 5.39
N GLN A 230 17.15 -9.20 5.79
CA GLN A 230 18.22 -8.69 4.92
C GLN A 230 19.13 -9.80 4.42
N LYS A 231 19.54 -10.69 5.32
CA LYS A 231 20.40 -11.82 4.95
C LYS A 231 19.73 -12.74 3.94
N ASP A 232 18.47 -13.08 4.14
CA ASP A 232 17.70 -13.91 3.22
C ASP A 232 17.59 -13.25 1.83
N LEU A 233 17.31 -11.96 1.78
CA LEU A 233 17.24 -11.20 0.52
C LEU A 233 18.60 -11.18 -0.21
N GLN A 234 19.71 -11.04 0.52
CA GLN A 234 21.04 -11.07 -0.06
C GLN A 234 21.40 -12.46 -0.61
N ASP A 235 21.03 -13.51 0.11
CA ASP A 235 21.25 -14.88 -0.33
C ASP A 235 20.37 -15.24 -1.55
N TYR A 236 19.11 -14.81 -1.55
CA TYR A 236 18.21 -14.95 -2.70
C TYR A 236 18.72 -14.19 -3.92
N ALA A 237 19.19 -12.96 -3.75
CA ALA A 237 19.76 -12.17 -4.85
C ALA A 237 20.94 -12.91 -5.52
N LYS A 238 21.86 -13.49 -4.73
CA LYS A 238 22.98 -14.29 -5.24
C LYS A 238 22.48 -15.52 -6.00
N GLN A 239 21.46 -16.21 -5.51
CA GLN A 239 20.86 -17.38 -6.19
C GLN A 239 20.24 -16.98 -7.53
N GLN A 240 19.70 -15.75 -7.64
CA GLN A 240 19.18 -15.22 -8.89
C GLN A 240 20.26 -14.66 -9.84
N GLY A 241 21.54 -14.72 -9.43
CA GLY A 241 22.66 -14.29 -10.27
C GLY A 241 23.09 -12.83 -10.10
N TYR A 242 22.51 -12.10 -9.14
CA TYR A 242 22.91 -10.72 -8.86
C TYR A 242 24.22 -10.66 -8.05
N GLN A 243 25.02 -9.62 -8.32
CA GLN A 243 26.04 -9.18 -7.38
C GLN A 243 25.36 -8.42 -6.24
N VAL A 244 25.82 -8.62 -4.99
CA VAL A 244 25.19 -8.01 -3.81
C VAL A 244 26.18 -7.09 -3.08
N LYS A 245 25.74 -5.89 -2.76
CA LYS A 245 26.42 -4.90 -1.95
C LYS A 245 25.66 -4.62 -0.67
#